data_b1f258ecd928ecd42b698436e57ebdd2
#
_entry.id   b1f258ecd928ecd42b698436e57ebdd2
#
_cell.length_a   1.000
_cell.length_b   1.000
_cell.length_c   1.000
_cell.angle_alpha   90.00
_cell.angle_beta   90.00
_cell.angle_gamma   90.00
#
_symmetry.space_group_name_H-M   'P 1'
#
loop_
_entity.id
_entity.type
_entity.pdbx_description
1 polymer ?
#
loop_
_entity_poly.entity_id
_entity_poly.type
_entity_poly.pdbx_seq_one_letter_code
_entity_poly.pdbx_strand_id
1 'polypeptide(L)'
;MNLFLITSAIHTNYSNTSPEDRLRETIDTAESIKKYAPDSKIILIEGGKPLPQHIKDRLSIFNEIFDFSDHPVMQMTQSDAQLAVDNVGHSVKSAGEAYILKEALKKIDGTYDRIFKLSGRYRLTERFNIQDHIHKDKYVFLPKAPTDKMNMIDADAKTIVTKSSIDFSPWRYETTFYSFDNIPKAQMIFEYIFNSLVETYSEGNYIDIETATYLTINKEDVIEVPVIGLTGVLGMDDRSIDK
;
A
#
# COMPACT_ATOMS: atom_id res chain seq x y z
N MET A 1 3.49 12.69 18.86
CA MET A 1 2.42 12.81 17.83
C MET A 1 2.57 11.69 16.83
N ASN A 2 1.48 11.02 16.44
CA ASN A 2 1.50 9.96 15.43
C ASN A 2 1.33 10.52 14.02
N LEU A 3 1.78 9.75 13.03
CA LEU A 3 1.65 10.07 11.61
C LEU A 3 0.91 8.94 10.90
N PHE A 4 -0.10 9.27 10.10
CA PHE A 4 -0.75 8.34 9.17
C PHE A 4 -0.37 8.71 7.74
N LEU A 5 0.15 7.73 7.02
CA LEU A 5 0.45 7.79 5.59
C LEU A 5 -0.64 7.01 4.84
N ILE A 6 -1.49 7.71 4.13
CA ILE A 6 -2.57 7.09 3.37
C ILE A 6 -2.11 6.96 1.91
N THR A 7 -1.92 5.72 1.44
CA THR A 7 -1.64 5.47 0.02
C THR A 7 -2.95 5.41 -0.76
N SER A 8 -3.02 6.13 -1.86
CA SER A 8 -4.21 6.19 -2.72
C SER A 8 -3.84 6.21 -4.20
N ALA A 9 -4.79 5.77 -5.02
CA ALA A 9 -4.85 5.97 -6.46
C ALA A 9 -6.31 6.28 -6.80
N ILE A 10 -6.71 7.52 -6.55
CA ILE A 10 -8.10 7.99 -6.72
C ILE A 10 -8.53 7.83 -8.18
N HIS A 11 -7.69 8.24 -9.12
CA HIS A 11 -7.92 8.03 -10.54
C HIS A 11 -6.92 7.02 -11.10
N THR A 12 -7.35 5.80 -11.40
CA THR A 12 -6.48 4.71 -11.83
C THR A 12 -7.13 3.87 -12.93
N ASN A 13 -6.29 3.25 -13.79
CA ASN A 13 -6.73 2.26 -14.78
C ASN A 13 -7.01 0.88 -14.16
N TYR A 14 -6.61 0.66 -12.91
CA TYR A 14 -6.61 -0.65 -12.25
C TYR A 14 -7.81 -0.85 -11.31
N SER A 15 -8.91 -0.15 -11.52
CA SER A 15 -10.07 -0.27 -10.65
C SER A 15 -11.38 -0.20 -11.43
N ASN A 16 -12.32 -1.03 -11.03
CA ASN A 16 -13.72 -0.94 -11.46
C ASN A 16 -14.48 0.14 -10.66
N THR A 17 -13.92 0.62 -9.55
CA THR A 17 -14.51 1.69 -8.72
C THR A 17 -14.27 3.03 -9.39
N SER A 18 -15.29 3.88 -9.43
CA SER A 18 -15.18 5.21 -10.01
C SER A 18 -14.19 6.11 -9.24
N PRO A 19 -13.56 7.12 -9.89
CA PRO A 19 -12.72 8.09 -9.20
C PRO A 19 -13.46 8.82 -8.05
N GLU A 20 -14.75 9.08 -8.21
CA GLU A 20 -15.58 9.72 -7.18
C GLU A 20 -15.78 8.82 -5.97
N ASP A 21 -16.05 7.53 -6.18
CA ASP A 21 -16.20 6.57 -5.08
C ASP A 21 -14.86 6.37 -4.35
N ARG A 22 -13.74 6.30 -5.10
CA ARG A 22 -12.41 6.22 -4.49
C ARG A 22 -12.04 7.45 -3.70
N LEU A 23 -12.40 8.63 -4.18
CA LEU A 23 -12.22 9.87 -3.42
C LEU A 23 -13.00 9.81 -2.10
N ARG A 24 -14.27 9.37 -2.16
CA ARG A 24 -15.10 9.21 -0.95
C ARG A 24 -14.47 8.22 0.02
N GLU A 25 -14.04 7.03 -0.44
CA GLU A 25 -13.35 6.05 0.39
C GLU A 25 -12.09 6.65 1.06
N THR A 26 -11.29 7.40 0.30
CA THR A 26 -10.08 8.05 0.79
C THR A 26 -10.37 9.11 1.86
N ILE A 27 -11.44 9.89 1.68
CA ILE A 27 -11.90 10.86 2.68
C ILE A 27 -12.43 10.12 3.93
N ASP A 28 -13.26 9.10 3.77
CA ASP A 28 -13.78 8.28 4.87
C ASP A 28 -12.65 7.65 5.69
N THR A 29 -11.55 7.25 5.02
CA THR A 29 -10.34 6.79 5.69
C THR A 29 -9.77 7.86 6.62
N ALA A 30 -9.58 9.08 6.12
CA ALA A 30 -9.05 10.19 6.91
C ALA A 30 -10.00 10.59 8.06
N GLU A 31 -11.32 10.59 7.83
CA GLU A 31 -12.33 10.85 8.85
C GLU A 31 -12.27 9.81 9.98
N SER A 32 -12.09 8.53 9.63
CA SER A 32 -11.94 7.47 10.62
C SER A 32 -10.69 7.66 11.49
N ILE A 33 -9.58 8.12 10.90
CA ILE A 33 -8.36 8.44 11.65
C ILE A 33 -8.62 9.60 12.61
N LYS A 34 -9.25 10.69 12.15
CA LYS A 34 -9.62 11.81 13.03
C LYS A 34 -10.52 11.40 14.18
N LYS A 35 -11.37 10.38 13.98
CA LYS A 35 -12.25 9.85 15.01
C LYS A 35 -11.51 8.99 16.04
N TYR A 36 -10.64 8.08 15.59
CA TYR A 36 -10.04 7.06 16.46
C TYR A 36 -8.58 7.36 16.86
N ALA A 37 -7.94 8.31 16.19
CA ALA A 37 -6.59 8.80 16.46
C ALA A 37 -6.50 10.33 16.26
N PRO A 38 -7.27 11.15 17.01
CA PRO A 38 -7.52 12.57 16.72
C PRO A 38 -6.26 13.46 16.70
N ASP A 39 -5.25 13.13 17.50
CA ASP A 39 -4.01 13.92 17.60
C ASP A 39 -2.93 13.52 16.58
N SER A 40 -3.34 12.87 15.48
CA SER A 40 -2.43 12.40 14.46
C SER A 40 -2.35 13.36 13.27
N LYS A 41 -1.15 13.50 12.69
CA LYS A 41 -0.96 14.09 11.37
C LYS A 41 -1.37 13.08 10.30
N ILE A 42 -2.05 13.53 9.24
CA ILE A 42 -2.51 12.68 8.14
C ILE A 42 -1.92 13.21 6.83
N ILE A 43 -1.12 12.41 6.16
CA ILE A 43 -0.54 12.72 4.84
C ILE A 43 -1.16 11.78 3.81
N LEU A 44 -1.68 12.34 2.72
CA LEU A 44 -2.09 11.58 1.55
C LEU A 44 -0.90 11.39 0.61
N ILE A 45 -0.68 10.16 0.18
CA ILE A 45 0.31 9.79 -0.85
C ILE A 45 -0.49 9.31 -2.06
N GLU A 46 -0.60 10.18 -3.06
CA GLU A 46 -1.38 9.90 -4.28
C GLU A 46 -0.46 9.40 -5.40
N GLY A 47 -0.78 8.23 -5.94
CA GLY A 47 -0.02 7.56 -6.98
C GLY A 47 -0.86 7.16 -8.21
N GLY A 48 -2.06 7.69 -8.36
CA GLY A 48 -2.91 7.46 -9.52
C GLY A 48 -2.52 8.32 -10.73
N LYS A 49 -3.49 8.58 -11.59
CA LYS A 49 -3.39 9.59 -12.65
C LYS A 49 -3.54 10.99 -12.05
N PRO A 50 -3.07 12.05 -12.75
CA PRO A 50 -3.23 13.42 -12.32
C PRO A 50 -4.67 13.75 -11.94
N LEU A 51 -4.84 14.33 -10.75
CA LEU A 51 -6.15 14.66 -10.22
C LEU A 51 -6.63 16.01 -10.77
N PRO A 52 -7.88 16.09 -11.26
CA PRO A 52 -8.54 17.36 -11.58
C PRO A 52 -8.61 18.29 -10.37
N GLN A 53 -8.60 19.62 -10.59
CA GLN A 53 -8.58 20.61 -9.52
C GLN A 53 -9.76 20.44 -8.54
N HIS A 54 -10.97 20.18 -9.06
CA HIS A 54 -12.16 19.99 -8.23
C HIS A 54 -12.07 18.78 -7.26
N ILE A 55 -11.25 17.78 -7.60
CA ILE A 55 -10.93 16.66 -6.71
C ILE A 55 -9.93 17.12 -5.64
N LYS A 56 -8.86 17.83 -6.05
CA LYS A 56 -7.85 18.36 -5.12
C LYS A 56 -8.46 19.29 -4.07
N ASP A 57 -9.42 20.11 -4.44
CA ASP A 57 -10.12 21.03 -3.53
C ASP A 57 -10.88 20.30 -2.39
N ARG A 58 -11.26 19.06 -2.63
CA ARG A 58 -11.97 18.21 -1.63
C ARG A 58 -11.04 17.47 -0.67
N LEU A 59 -9.74 17.51 -0.90
CA LEU A 59 -8.73 16.82 -0.08
C LEU A 59 -8.23 17.66 1.10
N SER A 60 -8.93 18.73 1.47
CA SER A 60 -8.56 19.64 2.57
C SER A 60 -8.56 18.99 3.96
N ILE A 61 -9.08 17.77 4.08
CA ILE A 61 -9.05 16.97 5.31
C ILE A 61 -7.63 16.52 5.67
N PHE A 62 -6.74 16.37 4.67
CA PHE A 62 -5.35 15.98 4.86
C PHE A 62 -4.48 17.16 5.28
N ASN A 63 -3.53 16.93 6.18
CA ASN A 63 -2.57 17.95 6.59
C ASN A 63 -1.58 18.27 5.47
N GLU A 64 -1.29 17.28 4.61
CA GLU A 64 -0.35 17.39 3.51
C GLU A 64 -0.68 16.35 2.44
N ILE A 65 -0.35 16.65 1.17
CA ILE A 65 -0.57 15.76 0.03
C ILE A 65 0.75 15.64 -0.74
N PHE A 66 1.25 14.42 -0.85
CA PHE A 66 2.36 14.06 -1.73
C PHE A 66 1.78 13.45 -3.00
N ASP A 67 1.66 14.28 -4.04
CA ASP A 67 1.14 13.87 -5.35
C ASP A 67 2.31 13.42 -6.24
N PHE A 68 2.34 12.13 -6.57
CA PHE A 68 3.32 11.52 -7.46
C PHE A 68 2.75 11.18 -8.84
N SER A 69 1.54 11.59 -9.16
CA SER A 69 0.84 11.24 -10.40
C SER A 69 1.59 11.66 -11.68
N ASP A 70 2.35 12.74 -11.61
CA ASP A 70 3.16 13.24 -12.75
C ASP A 70 4.55 12.60 -12.82
N HIS A 71 4.92 11.75 -11.85
CA HIS A 71 6.22 11.11 -11.85
C HIS A 71 6.31 10.00 -12.93
N PRO A 72 7.42 9.92 -13.72
CA PRO A 72 7.54 8.95 -14.82
C PRO A 72 7.27 7.50 -14.41
N VAL A 73 7.72 7.06 -13.23
CA VAL A 73 7.43 5.72 -12.70
C VAL A 73 5.93 5.51 -12.55
N MET A 74 5.20 6.50 -12.01
CA MET A 74 3.75 6.38 -11.83
C MET A 74 3.01 6.46 -13.17
N GLN A 75 3.43 7.33 -14.08
CA GLN A 75 2.88 7.38 -15.43
C GLN A 75 3.06 6.04 -16.16
N MET A 76 4.22 5.41 -16.02
CA MET A 76 4.46 4.08 -16.57
C MET A 76 3.51 3.04 -15.97
N THR A 77 3.30 3.04 -14.64
CA THR A 77 2.37 2.11 -13.99
C THR A 77 0.92 2.31 -14.43
N GLN A 78 0.54 3.50 -14.90
CA GLN A 78 -0.83 3.84 -15.32
C GLN A 78 -1.02 3.80 -16.84
N SER A 79 0.06 3.67 -17.64
CA SER A 79 0.00 3.84 -19.08
C SER A 79 -0.57 2.62 -19.83
N ASP A 80 -0.51 1.44 -19.25
CA ASP A 80 -0.85 0.20 -19.92
C ASP A 80 -2.01 -0.53 -19.26
N ALA A 81 -3.22 -0.26 -19.75
CA ALA A 81 -4.44 -0.93 -19.27
C ALA A 81 -4.41 -2.45 -19.58
N GLN A 82 -3.64 -2.89 -20.57
CA GLN A 82 -3.50 -4.31 -20.90
C GLN A 82 -2.67 -5.05 -19.86
N LEU A 83 -1.66 -4.40 -19.27
CA LEU A 83 -0.90 -4.94 -18.13
C LEU A 83 -1.78 -5.18 -16.89
N ALA A 84 -2.93 -4.52 -16.79
CA ALA A 84 -3.88 -4.75 -15.69
C ALA A 84 -4.65 -6.08 -15.86
N VAL A 85 -4.84 -6.55 -17.09
CA VAL A 85 -5.56 -7.79 -17.40
C VAL A 85 -4.62 -9.00 -17.27
N ASP A 86 -3.38 -8.84 -17.68
CA ASP A 86 -2.34 -9.85 -17.53
C ASP A 86 -1.74 -9.75 -16.12
N ASN A 87 -1.47 -10.86 -15.45
CA ASN A 87 -0.92 -10.92 -14.09
C ASN A 87 0.34 -10.04 -13.85
N VAL A 88 0.98 -9.61 -14.90
CA VAL A 88 2.07 -8.64 -14.97
C VAL A 88 1.69 -7.27 -14.35
N GLY A 89 0.43 -6.84 -14.49
CA GLY A 89 -0.05 -5.58 -13.91
C GLY A 89 0.06 -5.49 -12.40
N HIS A 90 0.03 -6.62 -11.70
CA HIS A 90 0.19 -6.64 -10.25
C HIS A 90 1.62 -6.29 -9.81
N SER A 91 2.66 -6.76 -10.50
CA SER A 91 4.05 -6.41 -10.19
C SER A 91 4.32 -4.92 -10.42
N VAL A 92 3.83 -4.38 -11.53
CA VAL A 92 3.99 -2.95 -11.86
C VAL A 92 3.27 -2.08 -10.81
N LYS A 93 2.05 -2.46 -10.41
CA LYS A 93 1.29 -1.78 -9.36
C LYS A 93 2.00 -1.86 -8.00
N SER A 94 2.53 -3.02 -7.64
CA SER A 94 3.29 -3.24 -6.42
C SER A 94 4.58 -2.40 -6.40
N ALA A 95 5.30 -2.35 -7.52
CA ALA A 95 6.48 -1.49 -7.67
C ALA A 95 6.12 0.00 -7.55
N GLY A 96 4.99 0.43 -8.12
CA GLY A 96 4.47 1.78 -7.97
C GLY A 96 4.19 2.15 -6.52
N GLU A 97 3.53 1.28 -5.77
CA GLU A 97 3.25 1.51 -4.33
C GLU A 97 4.55 1.59 -3.51
N ALA A 98 5.49 0.67 -3.72
CA ALA A 98 6.79 0.70 -3.05
C ALA A 98 7.56 1.99 -3.38
N TYR A 99 7.50 2.44 -4.64
CA TYR A 99 8.14 3.67 -5.09
C TYR A 99 7.60 4.91 -4.38
N ILE A 100 6.27 5.10 -4.37
CA ILE A 100 5.68 6.29 -3.74
C ILE A 100 5.91 6.32 -2.22
N LEU A 101 5.90 5.17 -1.56
CA LEU A 101 6.22 5.07 -0.14
C LEU A 101 7.67 5.46 0.13
N LYS A 102 8.62 4.94 -0.65
CA LYS A 102 10.03 5.29 -0.57
C LYS A 102 10.25 6.81 -0.74
N GLU A 103 9.65 7.40 -1.77
CA GLU A 103 9.81 8.83 -2.05
C GLU A 103 9.07 9.73 -1.05
N ALA A 104 7.90 9.28 -0.55
CA ALA A 104 7.17 9.99 0.48
C ALA A 104 7.98 10.07 1.79
N LEU A 105 8.58 8.96 2.21
CA LEU A 105 9.40 8.91 3.42
C LEU A 105 10.59 9.89 3.38
N LYS A 106 11.14 10.19 2.19
CA LYS A 106 12.21 11.21 2.03
C LYS A 106 11.73 12.64 2.26
N LYS A 107 10.41 12.89 2.10
CA LYS A 107 9.80 14.21 2.27
C LYS A 107 9.26 14.45 3.67
N ILE A 108 9.24 13.42 4.52
CA ILE A 108 8.69 13.54 5.87
C ILE A 108 9.74 14.12 6.78
N ASP A 109 9.46 15.32 7.29
CA ASP A 109 10.27 16.00 8.29
C ASP A 109 9.70 15.78 9.70
N GLY A 110 10.60 15.77 10.69
CA GLY A 110 10.25 15.68 12.10
C GLY A 110 10.33 14.27 12.67
N THR A 111 9.93 14.17 13.93
CA THR A 111 9.91 12.92 14.70
C THR A 111 8.49 12.57 15.07
N TYR A 112 8.15 11.32 14.96
CA TYR A 112 6.83 10.78 15.27
C TYR A 112 6.95 9.62 16.25
N ASP A 113 6.00 9.50 17.16
CA ASP A 113 5.95 8.40 18.12
C ASP A 113 5.69 7.07 17.40
N ARG A 114 4.82 7.14 16.40
CA ARG A 114 4.52 6.01 15.52
C ARG A 114 4.05 6.49 14.15
N ILE A 115 4.40 5.74 13.12
CA ILE A 115 3.99 5.98 11.74
C ILE A 115 3.15 4.80 11.28
N PHE A 116 1.96 5.09 10.79
CA PHE A 116 1.00 4.11 10.30
C PHE A 116 0.85 4.27 8.79
N LYS A 117 1.06 3.20 8.04
CA LYS A 117 0.67 3.13 6.64
C LYS A 117 -0.72 2.53 6.55
N LEU A 118 -1.61 3.16 5.81
CA LEU A 118 -2.97 2.70 5.59
C LEU A 118 -3.35 2.93 4.12
N SER A 119 -3.95 1.93 3.48
CA SER A 119 -4.53 2.12 2.14
C SER A 119 -5.82 2.90 2.22
N GLY A 120 -6.03 3.86 1.29
CA GLY A 120 -7.14 4.83 1.29
C GLY A 120 -8.52 4.25 0.97
N ARG A 121 -8.73 2.96 1.19
CA ARG A 121 -10.01 2.24 1.06
C ARG A 121 -10.44 1.54 2.34
N TYR A 122 -9.66 1.75 3.40
CA TYR A 122 -9.89 1.11 4.69
C TYR A 122 -10.07 2.17 5.75
N ARG A 123 -10.91 1.88 6.71
CA ARG A 123 -11.27 2.77 7.81
C ARG A 123 -10.91 2.13 9.13
N LEU A 124 -10.42 2.92 10.06
CA LEU A 124 -10.29 2.49 11.45
C LEU A 124 -11.67 2.28 12.05
N THR A 125 -11.77 1.31 12.95
CA THR A 125 -12.98 1.02 13.73
C THR A 125 -12.73 1.27 15.22
N GLU A 126 -13.77 1.12 16.05
CA GLU A 126 -13.65 1.21 17.52
C GLU A 126 -12.70 0.15 18.12
N ARG A 127 -12.34 -0.87 17.35
CA ARG A 127 -11.37 -1.91 17.77
C ARG A 127 -9.93 -1.47 17.58
N PHE A 128 -9.67 -0.36 16.86
CA PHE A 128 -8.31 0.16 16.71
C PHE A 128 -7.76 0.64 18.04
N ASN A 129 -6.62 0.08 18.44
CA ASN A 129 -5.94 0.46 19.66
C ASN A 129 -4.48 0.83 19.35
N ILE A 130 -4.17 2.11 19.51
CA ILE A 130 -2.83 2.63 19.23
C ILE A 130 -1.73 2.01 20.11
N GLN A 131 -2.09 1.54 21.31
CA GLN A 131 -1.14 0.93 22.25
C GLN A 131 -0.57 -0.40 21.72
N ASP A 132 -1.32 -1.13 20.89
CA ASP A 132 -0.88 -2.38 20.29
C ASP A 132 0.23 -2.17 19.24
N HIS A 133 0.49 -0.90 18.90
CA HIS A 133 1.48 -0.50 17.90
C HIS A 133 2.74 0.14 18.51
N ILE A 134 2.77 0.42 19.82
CA ILE A 134 3.90 1.12 20.45
C ILE A 134 5.01 0.12 20.80
N HIS A 135 5.82 -0.22 19.80
CA HIS A 135 6.99 -1.09 19.91
C HIS A 135 8.18 -0.42 19.24
N LYS A 136 9.18 -0.04 20.05
CA LYS A 136 10.37 0.66 19.56
C LYS A 136 11.17 -0.21 18.59
N ASP A 137 11.59 0.38 17.47
CA ASP A 137 12.39 -0.22 16.41
C ASP A 137 11.75 -1.47 15.76
N LYS A 138 10.41 -1.64 15.89
CA LYS A 138 9.66 -2.75 15.33
C LYS A 138 8.66 -2.31 14.27
N TYR A 139 8.43 -3.20 13.31
CA TYR A 139 7.26 -3.18 12.44
C TYR A 139 6.12 -3.95 13.10
N VAL A 140 4.91 -3.42 13.01
CA VAL A 140 3.70 -4.10 13.50
C VAL A 140 2.80 -4.40 12.32
N PHE A 141 2.50 -5.68 12.12
CA PHE A 141 1.63 -6.21 11.07
C PHE A 141 0.52 -7.06 11.64
N LEU A 142 -0.49 -7.34 10.83
CA LEU A 142 -1.31 -8.54 11.01
C LEU A 142 -0.44 -9.80 10.92
N PRO A 143 -0.87 -10.93 11.50
CA PRO A 143 -0.17 -12.19 11.32
C PRO A 143 0.08 -12.47 9.84
N LYS A 144 1.25 -13.01 9.54
CA LYS A 144 1.57 -13.43 8.17
C LYS A 144 0.49 -14.39 7.65
N ALA A 145 0.10 -14.20 6.41
CA ALA A 145 -0.87 -15.03 5.71
C ALA A 145 -0.18 -15.93 4.68
N PRO A 146 -0.77 -17.08 4.33
CA PRO A 146 -0.30 -17.84 3.18
C PRO A 146 -0.39 -16.99 1.90
N THR A 147 0.61 -17.13 1.04
CA THR A 147 0.56 -16.55 -0.30
C THR A 147 -0.50 -17.30 -1.11
N ASP A 148 -1.48 -16.59 -1.65
CA ASP A 148 -2.50 -17.20 -2.49
C ASP A 148 -1.86 -17.76 -3.76
N LYS A 149 -2.30 -18.96 -4.17
CA LYS A 149 -2.04 -19.43 -5.52
C LYS A 149 -2.82 -18.51 -6.45
N MET A 150 -2.14 -17.55 -7.07
CA MET A 150 -2.74 -16.87 -8.20
C MET A 150 -2.94 -17.93 -9.28
N ASN A 151 -4.20 -18.20 -9.61
CA ASN A 151 -4.52 -18.98 -10.78
C ASN A 151 -3.98 -18.18 -11.97
N MET A 152 -2.82 -18.59 -12.47
CA MET A 152 -2.34 -18.13 -13.77
C MET A 152 -3.39 -18.61 -14.78
N ILE A 153 -4.24 -17.69 -15.22
CA ILE A 153 -5.11 -17.95 -16.38
C ILE A 153 -4.13 -18.09 -17.52
N ASP A 154 -4.09 -19.30 -18.05
CA ASP A 154 -3.39 -19.64 -19.27
C ASP A 154 -4.08 -18.85 -20.40
N ALA A 155 -3.65 -17.60 -20.60
CA ALA A 155 -4.10 -16.77 -21.69
C ALA A 155 -3.27 -17.18 -22.91
N ASP A 156 -3.82 -18.09 -23.69
CA ASP A 156 -3.42 -18.46 -25.04
C ASP A 156 -1.91 -18.39 -25.36
N ALA A 157 -1.20 -19.47 -25.06
CA ALA A 157 -0.04 -20.00 -25.81
C ALA A 157 1.12 -19.04 -26.16
N LYS A 158 1.28 -17.92 -25.49
CA LYS A 158 2.57 -17.27 -25.37
C LYS A 158 3.07 -17.53 -23.95
N THR A 159 3.70 -18.65 -23.81
CA THR A 159 4.23 -19.20 -22.56
C THR A 159 5.34 -18.31 -22.01
N ILE A 160 4.96 -17.23 -21.35
CA ILE A 160 5.83 -16.65 -20.32
C ILE A 160 5.51 -17.49 -19.09
N VAL A 161 6.37 -18.44 -18.75
CA VAL A 161 6.32 -19.16 -17.47
C VAL A 161 6.78 -18.18 -16.41
N THR A 162 5.90 -17.25 -16.02
CA THR A 162 6.16 -16.36 -14.89
C THR A 162 6.02 -17.20 -13.63
N LYS A 163 7.05 -17.20 -12.80
CA LYS A 163 6.95 -17.74 -11.45
C LYS A 163 5.94 -16.91 -10.68
N SER A 164 5.06 -17.56 -9.95
CA SER A 164 4.12 -16.87 -9.06
C SER A 164 4.79 -16.43 -7.76
N SER A 165 4.21 -15.50 -7.02
CA SER A 165 4.73 -15.09 -5.71
C SER A 165 4.94 -16.27 -4.75
N ILE A 166 4.17 -17.34 -4.88
CA ILE A 166 4.29 -18.55 -4.06
C ILE A 166 5.63 -19.30 -4.30
N ASP A 167 6.24 -19.15 -5.48
CA ASP A 167 7.53 -19.77 -5.80
C ASP A 167 8.68 -19.08 -5.05
N PHE A 168 8.48 -17.83 -4.60
CA PHE A 168 9.44 -17.06 -3.82
C PHE A 168 9.21 -17.25 -2.32
N SER A 169 7.95 -17.27 -1.87
CA SER A 169 7.60 -17.50 -0.48
C SER A 169 6.18 -18.03 -0.32
N PRO A 170 5.97 -19.04 0.57
CA PRO A 170 4.62 -19.46 0.93
C PRO A 170 3.92 -18.48 1.89
N TRP A 171 4.59 -17.42 2.31
CA TRP A 171 4.10 -16.45 3.28
C TRP A 171 4.20 -15.02 2.78
N ARG A 172 3.26 -14.15 3.21
CA ARG A 172 3.25 -12.71 2.97
C ARG A 172 2.77 -11.95 4.20
N TYR A 173 3.12 -10.64 4.28
CA TYR A 173 2.48 -9.69 5.20
C TYR A 173 1.44 -8.87 4.45
N GLU A 174 0.28 -8.69 5.05
CA GLU A 174 -0.72 -7.77 4.54
C GLU A 174 -0.22 -6.31 4.60
N THR A 175 -0.10 -5.66 3.45
CA THR A 175 0.38 -4.28 3.35
C THR A 175 -0.73 -3.23 3.38
N THR A 176 -1.97 -3.65 3.53
CA THR A 176 -3.13 -2.76 3.69
C THR A 176 -2.96 -1.79 4.84
N PHE A 177 -2.46 -2.30 5.97
CA PHE A 177 -2.14 -1.54 7.17
C PHE A 177 -0.96 -2.16 7.92
N TYR A 178 -0.03 -1.32 8.31
CA TYR A 178 1.07 -1.65 9.23
C TYR A 178 1.64 -0.39 9.85
N SER A 179 2.49 -0.54 10.85
CA SER A 179 3.13 0.61 11.49
C SER A 179 4.60 0.38 11.82
N PHE A 180 5.35 1.48 11.96
CA PHE A 180 6.77 1.53 12.31
C PHE A 180 7.09 2.87 12.97
N ASP A 181 8.31 3.04 13.49
CA ASP A 181 8.74 4.27 14.18
C ASP A 181 10.08 4.83 13.65
N ASN A 182 10.78 4.07 12.80
CA ASN A 182 12.11 4.43 12.31
C ASN A 182 12.06 4.76 10.82
N ILE A 183 11.99 6.05 10.47
CA ILE A 183 11.94 6.53 9.07
C ILE A 183 13.17 6.09 8.27
N PRO A 184 14.41 6.32 8.72
CA PRO A 184 15.60 5.87 7.97
C PRO A 184 15.61 4.37 7.66
N LYS A 185 15.22 3.54 8.64
CA LYS A 185 15.11 2.09 8.44
C LYS A 185 14.03 1.74 7.43
N ALA A 186 12.86 2.39 7.52
CA ALA A 186 11.77 2.18 6.57
C ALA A 186 12.14 2.63 5.15
N GLN A 187 12.82 3.77 4.99
CA GLN A 187 13.33 4.23 3.69
C GLN A 187 14.22 3.16 3.03
N MET A 188 15.17 2.62 3.77
CA MET A 188 16.06 1.57 3.28
C MET A 188 15.28 0.32 2.87
N ILE A 189 14.31 -0.12 3.68
CA ILE A 189 13.49 -1.29 3.39
C ILE A 189 12.65 -1.10 2.13
N PHE A 190 11.99 0.07 1.97
CA PHE A 190 11.20 0.33 0.76
C PHE A 190 12.07 0.51 -0.49
N GLU A 191 13.31 0.98 -0.35
CA GLU A 191 14.30 0.96 -1.44
C GLU A 191 14.58 -0.48 -1.89
N TYR A 192 14.84 -1.40 -0.96
CA TYR A 192 15.08 -2.82 -1.28
C TYR A 192 13.84 -3.49 -1.88
N ILE A 193 12.65 -3.25 -1.32
CA ILE A 193 11.39 -3.79 -1.85
C ILE A 193 11.19 -3.32 -3.29
N PHE A 194 11.34 -2.01 -3.56
CA PHE A 194 11.19 -1.45 -4.89
C PHE A 194 12.16 -2.09 -5.89
N ASN A 195 13.46 -2.14 -5.54
CA ASN A 195 14.49 -2.70 -6.41
C ASN A 195 14.23 -4.20 -6.68
N SER A 196 13.86 -4.97 -5.66
CA SER A 196 13.52 -6.39 -5.79
C SER A 196 12.32 -6.60 -6.72
N LEU A 197 11.27 -5.77 -6.61
CA LEU A 197 10.10 -5.85 -7.49
C LEU A 197 10.47 -5.54 -8.95
N VAL A 198 11.28 -4.49 -9.18
CA VAL A 198 11.73 -4.11 -10.53
C VAL A 198 12.62 -5.19 -11.14
N GLU A 199 13.57 -5.73 -10.39
CA GLU A 199 14.46 -6.81 -10.83
C GLU A 199 13.65 -8.06 -11.19
N THR A 200 12.80 -8.54 -10.27
CA THR A 200 11.94 -9.71 -10.48
C THR A 200 11.06 -9.55 -11.72
N TYR A 201 10.48 -8.35 -11.91
CA TYR A 201 9.69 -8.04 -13.10
C TYR A 201 10.51 -8.05 -14.39
N SER A 202 11.74 -7.47 -14.37
CA SER A 202 12.62 -7.45 -15.54
C SER A 202 13.05 -8.84 -16.00
N GLU A 203 13.02 -9.82 -15.10
CA GLU A 203 13.28 -11.24 -15.36
C GLU A 203 12.04 -12.01 -15.86
N GLY A 204 10.90 -11.33 -16.03
CA GLY A 204 9.64 -11.95 -16.41
C GLY A 204 8.98 -12.76 -15.29
N ASN A 205 9.36 -12.52 -14.04
CA ASN A 205 8.77 -13.15 -12.87
C ASN A 205 7.74 -12.21 -12.21
N TYR A 206 6.86 -12.80 -11.38
CA TYR A 206 5.84 -12.05 -10.65
C TYR A 206 6.01 -12.19 -9.14
N ILE A 207 6.02 -11.05 -8.43
CA ILE A 207 5.97 -10.97 -6.98
C ILE A 207 5.13 -9.75 -6.56
N ASP A 208 4.25 -9.92 -5.57
CA ASP A 208 3.49 -8.82 -4.99
C ASP A 208 4.28 -8.08 -3.89
N ILE A 209 3.83 -6.88 -3.53
CA ILE A 209 4.47 -6.08 -2.48
C ILE A 209 4.37 -6.76 -1.11
N GLU A 210 3.32 -7.52 -0.86
CA GLU A 210 3.08 -8.28 0.37
C GLU A 210 4.16 -9.35 0.58
N THR A 211 4.44 -10.12 -0.45
CA THR A 211 5.49 -11.15 -0.44
C THR A 211 6.89 -10.51 -0.40
N ALA A 212 7.13 -9.47 -1.20
CA ALA A 212 8.39 -8.73 -1.19
C ALA A 212 8.67 -8.14 0.20
N THR A 213 7.66 -7.58 0.86
CA THR A 213 7.73 -7.07 2.24
C THR A 213 8.12 -8.18 3.22
N TYR A 214 7.46 -9.36 3.11
CA TYR A 214 7.78 -10.50 3.95
C TYR A 214 9.22 -10.97 3.76
N LEU A 215 9.73 -11.03 2.54
CA LEU A 215 11.09 -11.46 2.23
C LEU A 215 12.15 -10.46 2.71
N THR A 216 11.85 -9.17 2.68
CA THR A 216 12.82 -8.09 2.97
C THR A 216 12.94 -7.78 4.45
N ILE A 217 11.84 -7.78 5.20
CA ILE A 217 11.87 -7.39 6.63
C ILE A 217 12.43 -8.54 7.47
N ASN A 218 13.41 -8.22 8.34
CA ASN A 218 13.91 -9.18 9.32
C ASN A 218 12.78 -9.56 10.29
N LYS A 219 12.52 -10.85 10.46
CA LYS A 219 11.43 -11.38 11.28
C LYS A 219 11.57 -11.02 12.77
N GLU A 220 12.80 -10.81 13.24
CA GLU A 220 13.07 -10.33 14.59
C GLU A 220 12.59 -8.89 14.82
N ASP A 221 12.43 -8.10 13.75
CA ASP A 221 11.94 -6.73 13.81
C ASP A 221 10.41 -6.64 13.67
N VAL A 222 9.69 -7.75 13.62
CA VAL A 222 8.25 -7.79 13.43
C VAL A 222 7.53 -8.21 14.70
N ILE A 223 6.46 -7.47 15.01
CA ILE A 223 5.41 -7.85 15.96
C ILE A 223 4.15 -8.14 15.15
N GLU A 224 3.56 -9.29 15.36
CA GLU A 224 2.28 -9.66 14.76
C GLU A 224 1.15 -9.43 15.77
N VAL A 225 0.14 -8.63 15.40
CA VAL A 225 -1.05 -8.37 16.21
C VAL A 225 -2.28 -9.01 15.57
N PRO A 226 -3.09 -9.75 16.31
CA PRO A 226 -4.17 -10.56 15.75
C PRO A 226 -5.35 -9.72 15.22
N VAL A 227 -5.49 -8.49 15.71
CA VAL A 227 -6.58 -7.58 15.33
C VAL A 227 -6.03 -6.17 15.22
N ILE A 228 -6.31 -5.51 14.12
CA ILE A 228 -5.91 -4.11 13.90
C ILE A 228 -7.07 -3.15 14.11
N GLY A 229 -8.31 -3.60 13.93
CA GLY A 229 -9.48 -2.72 13.97
C GLY A 229 -9.66 -1.94 12.66
N LEU A 230 -9.66 -2.66 11.54
CA LEU A 230 -9.90 -2.12 10.21
C LEU A 230 -11.16 -2.71 9.59
N THR A 231 -11.85 -1.90 8.81
CA THR A 231 -12.87 -2.36 7.87
C THR A 231 -12.68 -1.69 6.51
N GLY A 232 -13.07 -2.34 5.44
CA GLY A 232 -12.92 -1.79 4.10
C GLY A 232 -13.32 -2.77 3.00
N VAL A 233 -13.03 -2.39 1.75
CA VAL A 233 -13.37 -3.17 0.56
C VAL A 233 -12.09 -3.54 -0.19
N LEU A 234 -11.93 -4.81 -0.54
CA LEU A 234 -10.83 -5.26 -1.40
C LEU A 234 -11.00 -4.71 -2.81
N GLY A 235 -9.91 -4.17 -3.37
CA GLY A 235 -9.97 -3.32 -4.55
C GLY A 235 -10.30 -4.00 -5.88
N MET A 236 -10.38 -5.32 -5.95
CA MET A 236 -10.64 -6.04 -7.21
C MET A 236 -11.96 -6.81 -7.22
N ASP A 237 -12.52 -7.12 -6.08
CA ASP A 237 -13.69 -8.01 -5.97
C ASP A 237 -14.78 -7.50 -5.02
N ASP A 238 -14.70 -6.24 -4.59
CA ASP A 238 -15.67 -5.54 -3.74
C ASP A 238 -16.06 -6.32 -2.45
N ARG A 239 -15.23 -7.28 -2.02
CA ARG A 239 -15.44 -7.98 -0.75
C ARG A 239 -15.14 -7.08 0.42
N SER A 240 -16.10 -6.93 1.32
CA SER A 240 -15.84 -6.26 2.60
C SER A 240 -14.97 -7.14 3.50
N ILE A 241 -14.05 -6.50 4.20
CA ILE A 241 -13.20 -7.15 5.19
C ILE A 241 -13.29 -6.41 6.51
N ASP A 242 -13.27 -7.17 7.60
CA ASP A 242 -13.11 -6.70 8.97
C ASP A 242 -11.88 -7.41 9.57
N LYS A 243 -10.85 -6.62 9.97
CA LYS A 243 -9.55 -7.11 10.43
C LYS A 243 -9.18 -6.55 11.81
#